data_d8b3315c32d867cef87673bc46a59aad
#
_entry.id   d8b3315c32d867cef87673bc46a59aad
#
_cell.length_a   1.000
_cell.length_b   1.000
_cell.length_c   1.000
_cell.angle_alpha   90.00
_cell.angle_beta   90.00
_cell.angle_gamma   90.00
#
_symmetry.space_group_name_H-M   'P 1'
#
loop_
_entity.id
_entity.type
_entity.pdbx_description
1 polymer ?
#
loop_
_entity_poly.entity_id
_entity_poly.type
_entity_poly.pdbx_seq_one_letter_code
_entity_poly.pdbx_strand_id
1 'polypeptide(L)'
;QQCSKYVFAVEHTVVDGGETRFHSSKNGLAAVPDDAQGVVGIHDGVRPFVSVETIARCFEAARMHGAALPVLPVTDTLRLVDDEGGHNVQRNNYRTVQTPQTFDIQQIKRAFNTEYSDNFTDDASVAEAAGMKITMVDGNRENIKLTTPYDLLFAEFLCKQ
;
A
#
# COMPACT_ATOMS: atom_id res chain seq x y z
N GLN A 1 9.72 6.36 19.37
CA GLN A 1 10.88 7.26 19.68
C GLN A 1 11.18 8.28 18.56
N GLN A 2 10.94 8.01 17.28
CA GLN A 2 11.19 9.00 16.22
C GLN A 2 10.09 10.06 16.15
N CYS A 3 8.83 9.69 16.33
CA CYS A 3 7.70 10.63 16.30
C CYS A 3 7.79 11.74 17.36
N SER A 4 8.38 11.46 18.52
CA SER A 4 8.53 12.46 19.59
C SER A 4 9.47 13.63 19.26
N LYS A 5 10.23 13.53 18.15
CA LYS A 5 11.15 14.59 17.68
C LYS A 5 10.45 15.62 16.78
N TYR A 6 9.22 15.35 16.36
CA TYR A 6 8.49 16.19 15.42
C TYR A 6 7.15 16.61 16.02
N VAL A 7 6.75 17.85 15.75
CA VAL A 7 5.42 18.36 16.11
C VAL A 7 4.49 18.07 14.93
N PHE A 8 3.53 17.17 15.15
CA PHE A 8 2.50 16.89 14.16
C PHE A 8 1.28 17.77 14.39
N ALA A 9 0.80 18.43 13.34
CA ALA A 9 -0.41 19.25 13.39
C ALA A 9 -1.71 18.41 13.37
N VAL A 10 -1.60 17.13 13.03
CA VAL A 10 -2.72 16.19 12.93
C VAL A 10 -2.69 15.25 14.13
N GLU A 11 -3.84 15.07 14.78
CA GLU A 11 -4.00 14.09 15.85
C GLU A 11 -3.65 12.69 15.33
N HIS A 12 -2.87 11.95 16.11
CA HIS A 12 -2.40 10.62 15.71
C HIS A 12 -2.19 9.71 16.91
N THR A 13 -2.26 8.42 16.66
CA THR A 13 -1.95 7.37 17.64
C THR A 13 -0.77 6.55 17.12
N VAL A 14 0.19 6.27 18.01
CA VAL A 14 1.31 5.39 17.71
C VAL A 14 0.95 3.98 18.17
N VAL A 15 1.06 3.03 17.25
CA VAL A 15 0.79 1.60 17.49
C VAL A 15 2.07 0.82 17.23
N ASP A 16 2.36 -0.17 18.08
CA ASP A 16 3.51 -1.04 17.89
C ASP A 16 3.35 -1.88 16.61
N GLY A 17 4.43 -2.01 15.86
CA GLY A 17 4.50 -2.92 14.73
C GLY A 17 4.43 -4.38 15.19
N GLY A 18 4.25 -5.28 14.24
CA GLY A 18 4.27 -6.71 14.47
C GLY A 18 5.48 -7.38 13.82
N GLU A 19 5.53 -8.70 13.94
CA GLU A 19 6.63 -9.53 13.41
C GLU A 19 6.80 -9.42 11.90
N THR A 20 5.69 -9.28 11.18
CA THR A 20 5.68 -9.06 9.72
C THR A 20 4.87 -7.80 9.37
N ARG A 21 4.88 -7.43 8.06
CA ARG A 21 4.04 -6.36 7.54
C ARG A 21 2.54 -6.63 7.80
N PHE A 22 2.08 -7.88 7.63
CA PHE A 22 0.72 -8.29 7.96
C PHE A 22 0.36 -7.99 9.42
N HIS A 23 1.21 -8.38 10.38
CA HIS A 23 0.96 -8.15 11.79
C HIS A 23 0.96 -6.66 12.15
N SER A 24 1.83 -5.88 11.52
CA SER A 24 1.86 -4.43 11.69
C SER A 24 0.57 -3.77 11.19
N SER A 25 0.09 -4.16 10.00
CA SER A 25 -1.20 -3.68 9.46
C SER A 25 -2.38 -4.12 10.34
N LYS A 26 -2.37 -5.36 10.82
CA LYS A 26 -3.39 -5.89 11.74
C LYS A 26 -3.45 -5.09 13.05
N ASN A 27 -2.30 -4.78 13.64
CA ASN A 27 -2.22 -3.96 14.85
C ASN A 27 -2.74 -2.54 14.61
N GLY A 28 -2.37 -1.92 13.48
CA GLY A 28 -2.89 -0.62 13.08
C GLY A 28 -4.41 -0.61 12.92
N LEU A 29 -4.95 -1.62 12.25
CA LEU A 29 -6.41 -1.79 12.07
C LEU A 29 -7.15 -2.05 13.38
N ALA A 30 -6.52 -2.74 14.33
CA ALA A 30 -7.09 -2.96 15.67
C ALA A 30 -7.23 -1.66 16.47
N ALA A 31 -6.43 -0.64 16.18
CA ALA A 31 -6.57 0.68 16.80
C ALA A 31 -7.73 1.52 16.22
N VAL A 32 -8.27 1.12 15.06
CA VAL A 32 -9.48 1.75 14.50
C VAL A 32 -10.70 1.20 15.24
N PRO A 33 -11.62 2.06 15.76
CA PRO A 33 -12.82 1.61 16.46
C PRO A 33 -13.63 0.57 15.66
N ASP A 34 -14.23 -0.39 16.36
CA ASP A 34 -14.94 -1.49 15.70
C ASP A 34 -16.24 -1.04 15.01
N ASP A 35 -16.83 0.06 15.47
CA ASP A 35 -18.00 0.69 14.88
C ASP A 35 -17.66 1.74 13.81
N ALA A 36 -16.38 1.99 13.55
CA ALA A 36 -15.94 2.95 12.54
C ALA A 36 -16.46 2.56 11.15
N GLN A 37 -16.98 3.54 10.43
CA GLN A 37 -17.51 3.39 9.08
C GLN A 37 -16.67 4.19 8.09
N GLY A 38 -16.72 3.81 6.83
CA GLY A 38 -16.04 4.49 5.75
C GLY A 38 -14.81 3.74 5.25
N VAL A 39 -13.78 4.46 4.88
CA VAL A 39 -12.60 3.94 4.18
C VAL A 39 -11.33 4.21 5.00
N VAL A 40 -10.44 3.24 5.05
CA VAL A 40 -9.10 3.36 5.62
C VAL A 40 -8.04 3.17 4.53
N GLY A 41 -6.97 3.95 4.57
CA GLY A 41 -5.80 3.77 3.72
C GLY A 41 -4.62 3.24 4.52
N ILE A 42 -4.00 2.17 4.05
CA ILE A 42 -2.76 1.63 4.60
C ILE A 42 -1.61 2.07 3.69
N HIS A 43 -0.65 2.79 4.26
CA HIS A 43 0.41 3.43 3.48
C HIS A 43 1.79 3.10 4.00
N ASP A 44 2.71 2.79 3.08
CA ASP A 44 4.11 2.56 3.41
C ASP A 44 4.76 3.85 3.91
N GLY A 45 5.25 3.90 5.14
CA GLY A 45 5.94 5.06 5.70
C GLY A 45 7.22 5.48 4.96
N VAL A 46 7.68 4.65 4.03
CA VAL A 46 8.83 4.91 3.14
C VAL A 46 8.42 5.40 1.74
N ARG A 47 7.18 5.86 1.55
CA ARG A 47 6.69 6.50 0.31
C ARG A 47 6.20 7.93 0.58
N PRO A 48 7.10 8.89 0.82
CA PRO A 48 6.71 10.24 1.24
C PRO A 48 6.14 11.10 0.11
N PHE A 49 6.19 10.67 -1.16
CA PHE A 49 5.84 11.48 -2.33
C PHE A 49 4.54 11.05 -3.03
N VAL A 50 3.62 10.43 -2.28
CA VAL A 50 2.28 10.18 -2.82
C VAL A 50 1.56 11.51 -3.05
N SER A 51 1.01 11.71 -4.25
CA SER A 51 0.28 12.94 -4.55
C SER A 51 -1.12 12.94 -3.91
N VAL A 52 -1.63 14.14 -3.62
CA VAL A 52 -2.99 14.34 -3.09
C VAL A 52 -4.04 13.75 -4.04
N GLU A 53 -3.83 13.89 -5.34
CA GLU A 53 -4.72 13.36 -6.37
C GLU A 53 -4.74 11.83 -6.37
N THR A 54 -3.59 11.18 -6.14
CA THR A 54 -3.51 9.71 -6.01
C THR A 54 -4.26 9.25 -4.76
N ILE A 55 -4.06 9.93 -3.62
CA ILE A 55 -4.80 9.64 -2.39
C ILE A 55 -6.30 9.78 -2.65
N ALA A 56 -6.74 10.90 -3.23
CA ALA A 56 -8.14 11.16 -3.50
C ALA A 56 -8.78 10.07 -4.37
N ARG A 57 -8.11 9.69 -5.50
CA ARG A 57 -8.59 8.61 -6.38
C ARG A 57 -8.72 7.27 -5.64
N CYS A 58 -7.75 6.92 -4.80
CA CYS A 58 -7.80 5.68 -4.03
C CYS A 58 -8.99 5.67 -3.06
N PHE A 59 -9.18 6.75 -2.29
CA PHE A 59 -10.26 6.83 -1.32
C PHE A 59 -11.64 6.87 -2.00
N GLU A 60 -11.79 7.58 -3.11
CA GLU A 60 -13.02 7.62 -3.89
C GLU A 60 -13.37 6.24 -4.48
N ALA A 61 -12.41 5.57 -5.11
CA ALA A 61 -12.61 4.24 -5.67
C ALA A 61 -12.94 3.19 -4.59
N ALA A 62 -12.26 3.24 -3.44
CA ALA A 62 -12.57 2.34 -2.33
C ALA A 62 -13.96 2.60 -1.72
N ARG A 63 -14.40 3.87 -1.67
CA ARG A 63 -15.76 4.22 -1.22
C ARG A 63 -16.84 3.66 -2.15
N MET A 64 -16.56 3.62 -3.46
CA MET A 64 -17.50 3.11 -4.46
C MET A 64 -17.48 1.59 -4.60
N HIS A 65 -16.31 0.97 -4.45
CA HIS A 65 -16.07 -0.43 -4.82
C HIS A 65 -15.58 -1.32 -3.68
N GLY A 66 -15.35 -0.76 -2.49
CA GLY A 66 -14.91 -1.49 -1.29
C GLY A 66 -13.39 -1.57 -1.14
N ALA A 67 -12.62 -1.59 -2.22
CA ALA A 67 -11.16 -1.62 -2.16
C ALA A 67 -10.52 -1.01 -3.41
N ALA A 68 -9.40 -0.30 -3.22
CA ALA A 68 -8.62 0.27 -4.32
C ALA A 68 -7.13 0.36 -3.98
N LEU A 69 -6.29 0.33 -5.02
CA LEU A 69 -4.85 0.58 -4.91
C LEU A 69 -4.32 1.33 -6.14
N PRO A 70 -3.27 2.14 -5.97
CA PRO A 70 -2.66 2.85 -7.07
C PRO A 70 -1.64 1.96 -7.78
N VAL A 71 -1.62 2.06 -9.10
CA VAL A 71 -0.72 1.28 -9.95
C VAL A 71 -0.02 2.14 -10.99
N LEU A 72 1.12 1.65 -11.48
CA LEU A 72 1.80 2.21 -12.65
C LEU A 72 2.00 1.11 -13.70
N PRO A 73 2.00 1.48 -15.01
CA PRO A 73 2.38 0.56 -16.06
C PRO A 73 3.86 0.18 -15.92
N VAL A 74 4.17 -1.07 -16.23
CA VAL A 74 5.56 -1.54 -16.31
C VAL A 74 6.22 -1.02 -17.57
N THR A 75 7.36 -0.36 -17.43
CA THR A 75 8.12 0.22 -18.55
C THR A 75 9.17 -0.74 -19.10
N ASP A 76 9.79 -1.55 -18.24
CA ASP A 76 10.84 -2.49 -18.61
C ASP A 76 10.27 -3.79 -19.17
N THR A 77 11.10 -4.54 -19.92
CA THR A 77 10.76 -5.90 -20.31
C THR A 77 10.79 -6.80 -19.08
N LEU A 78 9.72 -7.56 -18.86
CA LEU A 78 9.64 -8.52 -17.77
C LEU A 78 10.01 -9.93 -18.26
N ARG A 79 10.78 -10.63 -17.44
CA ARG A 79 11.09 -12.04 -17.63
C ARG A 79 10.60 -12.83 -16.42
N LEU A 80 9.73 -13.81 -16.65
CA LEU A 80 9.42 -14.81 -15.65
C LEU A 80 10.64 -15.74 -15.51
N VAL A 81 11.07 -15.97 -14.27
CA VAL A 81 12.17 -16.89 -13.97
C VAL A 81 11.58 -18.23 -13.53
N ASP A 82 12.04 -19.31 -14.13
CA ASP A 82 11.69 -20.69 -13.80
C ASP A 82 12.94 -21.56 -13.79
N ASP A 83 12.79 -22.86 -13.53
CA ASP A 83 13.90 -23.82 -13.45
C ASP A 83 14.66 -24.00 -14.78
N GLU A 84 14.04 -23.62 -15.90
CA GLU A 84 14.60 -23.70 -17.25
C GLU A 84 15.28 -22.40 -17.72
N GLY A 85 15.39 -21.38 -16.82
CA GLY A 85 15.99 -20.07 -17.07
C GLY A 85 15.00 -18.98 -17.45
N GLY A 86 13.72 -19.32 -17.60
CA GLY A 86 12.61 -18.41 -17.76
C GLY A 86 12.37 -17.88 -19.16
N HIS A 87 11.30 -17.08 -19.33
CA HIS A 87 10.86 -16.53 -20.59
C HIS A 87 10.30 -15.11 -20.45
N ASN A 88 10.25 -14.36 -21.55
CA ASN A 88 9.66 -13.03 -21.56
C ASN A 88 8.13 -13.12 -21.45
N VAL A 89 7.54 -12.23 -20.64
CA VAL A 89 6.10 -12.08 -20.51
C VAL A 89 5.61 -10.76 -21.12
N GLN A 90 4.33 -10.70 -21.44
CA GLN A 90 3.72 -9.47 -21.95
C GLN A 90 3.54 -8.45 -20.82
N ARG A 91 4.45 -7.48 -20.72
CA ARG A 91 4.44 -6.45 -19.66
C ARG A 91 3.11 -5.69 -19.55
N ASN A 92 2.34 -5.60 -20.63
CA ASN A 92 1.05 -4.89 -20.62
C ASN A 92 0.01 -5.55 -19.69
N ASN A 93 0.21 -6.82 -19.33
CA ASN A 93 -0.64 -7.55 -18.39
C ASN A 93 -0.24 -7.32 -16.92
N TYR A 94 0.82 -6.55 -16.67
CA TYR A 94 1.37 -6.31 -15.34
C TYR A 94 1.32 -4.84 -14.97
N ARG A 95 1.24 -4.59 -13.67
CA ARG A 95 1.33 -3.27 -13.08
C ARG A 95 2.26 -3.34 -11.87
N THR A 96 2.98 -2.27 -11.62
CA THR A 96 3.63 -2.08 -10.31
C THR A 96 2.63 -1.46 -9.36
N VAL A 97 2.53 -2.04 -8.16
CA VAL A 97 1.59 -1.62 -7.12
C VAL A 97 2.26 -0.62 -6.20
N GLN A 98 1.53 0.41 -5.85
CA GLN A 98 1.94 1.41 -4.86
C GLN A 98 0.99 1.39 -3.65
N THR A 99 1.23 2.28 -2.70
CA THR A 99 0.31 2.60 -1.61
C THR A 99 -0.02 4.11 -1.65
N PRO A 100 -1.15 4.56 -1.04
CA PRO A 100 -2.00 3.85 -0.09
C PRO A 100 -2.84 2.76 -0.75
N GLN A 101 -2.97 1.62 -0.08
CA GLN A 101 -4.00 0.63 -0.38
C GLN A 101 -5.21 0.95 0.49
N THR A 102 -6.35 1.16 -0.11
CA THR A 102 -7.53 1.72 0.56
C THR A 102 -8.69 0.74 0.55
N PHE A 103 -9.37 0.64 1.67
CA PHE A 103 -10.39 -0.39 1.87
C PHE A 103 -11.55 0.14 2.69
N ASP A 104 -12.74 -0.41 2.48
CA ASP A 104 -13.81 -0.33 3.45
C ASP A 104 -13.34 -0.88 4.81
N ILE A 105 -13.52 -0.09 5.87
CA ILE A 105 -12.99 -0.39 7.21
C ILE A 105 -13.48 -1.74 7.70
N GLN A 106 -14.79 -1.99 7.58
CA GLN A 106 -15.39 -3.20 8.12
C GLN A 106 -14.96 -4.45 7.34
N GLN A 107 -14.79 -4.33 6.03
CA GLN A 107 -14.38 -5.45 5.20
C GLN A 107 -12.91 -5.80 5.44
N ILE A 108 -12.02 -4.82 5.51
CA ILE A 108 -10.59 -5.10 5.71
C ILE A 108 -10.31 -5.61 7.13
N LYS A 109 -11.00 -5.10 8.16
CA LYS A 109 -10.88 -5.65 9.52
C LYS A 109 -11.29 -7.14 9.56
N ARG A 110 -12.35 -7.52 8.84
CA ARG A 110 -12.74 -8.93 8.71
C ARG A 110 -11.71 -9.75 7.93
N ALA A 111 -11.15 -9.21 6.85
CA ALA A 111 -10.11 -9.89 6.07
C ALA A 111 -8.86 -10.20 6.91
N PHE A 112 -8.45 -9.27 7.78
CA PHE A 112 -7.32 -9.49 8.69
C PHE A 112 -7.62 -10.42 9.89
N ASN A 113 -8.87 -10.89 10.03
CA ASN A 113 -9.25 -11.93 11.00
C ASN A 113 -8.88 -13.35 10.51
N THR A 114 -7.72 -13.47 9.89
CA THR A 114 -7.15 -14.73 9.41
C THR A 114 -5.79 -14.98 10.02
N GLU A 115 -5.28 -16.20 9.88
CA GLU A 115 -3.89 -16.52 10.19
C GLU A 115 -2.96 -15.96 9.11
N TYR A 116 -1.73 -15.66 9.50
CA TYR A 116 -0.70 -15.21 8.57
C TYR A 116 -0.37 -16.29 7.54
N SER A 117 -0.09 -15.87 6.31
CA SER A 117 0.44 -16.69 5.24
C SER A 117 1.56 -15.96 4.51
N ASP A 118 2.60 -16.69 4.10
CA ASP A 118 3.70 -16.14 3.30
C ASP A 118 3.25 -15.60 1.94
N ASN A 119 2.04 -15.95 1.49
CA ASN A 119 1.42 -15.41 0.29
C ASN A 119 0.89 -13.96 0.49
N PHE A 120 0.84 -13.47 1.72
CA PHE A 120 0.40 -12.10 2.02
C PHE A 120 1.54 -11.12 1.84
N THR A 121 1.78 -10.72 0.61
CA THR A 121 2.87 -9.80 0.24
C THR A 121 2.52 -8.32 0.51
N ASP A 122 1.21 -8.00 0.53
CA ASP A 122 0.66 -6.67 0.82
C ASP A 122 -0.75 -6.77 1.40
N ASP A 123 -1.41 -5.63 1.68
CA ASP A 123 -2.76 -5.65 2.27
C ASP A 123 -3.83 -6.05 1.24
N ALA A 124 -3.57 -5.79 -0.04
CA ALA A 124 -4.46 -6.21 -1.12
C ALA A 124 -4.53 -7.72 -1.23
N SER A 125 -3.41 -8.43 -1.08
CA SER A 125 -3.39 -9.91 -1.11
C SER A 125 -4.19 -10.53 0.04
N VAL A 126 -4.23 -9.89 1.21
CA VAL A 126 -5.08 -10.29 2.33
C VAL A 126 -6.56 -10.08 1.99
N ALA A 127 -6.88 -8.92 1.41
CA ALA A 127 -8.23 -8.58 0.98
C ALA A 127 -8.75 -9.53 -0.12
N GLU A 128 -7.91 -9.84 -1.11
CA GLU A 128 -8.23 -10.79 -2.19
C GLU A 128 -8.47 -12.22 -1.66
N ALA A 129 -7.65 -12.67 -0.71
CA ALA A 129 -7.84 -13.97 -0.05
C ALA A 129 -9.18 -14.06 0.70
N ALA A 130 -9.69 -12.92 1.19
CA ALA A 130 -11.02 -12.80 1.79
C ALA A 130 -12.16 -12.60 0.77
N GLY A 131 -11.85 -12.65 -0.55
CA GLY A 131 -12.84 -12.53 -1.63
C GLY A 131 -13.16 -11.08 -2.04
N MET A 132 -12.44 -10.09 -1.55
CA MET A 132 -12.61 -8.71 -2.00
C MET A 132 -12.05 -8.52 -3.41
N LYS A 133 -12.73 -7.68 -4.21
CA LYS A 133 -12.23 -7.27 -5.52
C LYS A 133 -11.48 -5.96 -5.39
N ILE A 134 -10.28 -5.90 -5.95
CA ILE A 134 -9.43 -4.71 -5.90
C ILE A 134 -9.63 -3.86 -7.15
N THR A 135 -9.95 -2.59 -6.98
CA THR A 135 -10.03 -1.60 -8.06
C THR A 135 -8.65 -0.95 -8.22
N MET A 136 -8.10 -0.99 -9.42
CA MET A 136 -6.85 -0.30 -9.75
C MET A 136 -7.14 1.14 -10.16
N VAL A 137 -6.36 2.09 -9.64
CA VAL A 137 -6.39 3.50 -10.03
C VAL A 137 -4.99 3.96 -10.44
N ASP A 138 -4.89 5.06 -11.18
CA ASP A 138 -3.59 5.60 -11.58
C ASP A 138 -2.83 6.14 -10.35
N GLY A 139 -1.60 5.65 -10.17
CA GLY A 139 -0.64 6.16 -9.21
C GLY A 139 0.12 7.40 -9.73
N ASN A 140 1.16 7.82 -9.01
CA ASN A 140 2.08 8.85 -9.47
C ASN A 140 3.54 8.34 -9.42
N ARG A 141 4.34 8.77 -10.38
CA ARG A 141 5.71 8.24 -10.57
C ARG A 141 6.64 8.59 -9.43
N GLU A 142 6.42 9.74 -8.80
CA GLU A 142 7.19 10.24 -7.67
C GLU A 142 6.97 9.41 -6.40
N ASN A 143 5.86 8.66 -6.32
CA ASN A 143 5.51 7.82 -5.18
C ASN A 143 6.36 6.54 -5.10
N ILE A 144 7.67 6.72 -5.19
CA ILE A 144 8.65 5.62 -5.08
C ILE A 144 8.75 5.13 -3.64
N LYS A 145 9.19 3.88 -3.47
CA LYS A 145 9.51 3.30 -2.17
C LYS A 145 11.00 3.54 -1.89
N LEU A 146 11.30 4.31 -0.86
CA LEU A 146 12.69 4.59 -0.46
C LEU A 146 13.28 3.36 0.25
N THR A 147 14.01 2.56 -0.47
CA THR A 147 14.57 1.29 0.03
C THR A 147 16.09 1.21 -0.10
N THR A 148 16.68 2.06 -0.94
CA THR A 148 18.12 2.08 -1.21
C THR A 148 18.68 3.49 -1.00
N PRO A 149 20.02 3.63 -0.78
CA PRO A 149 20.65 4.96 -0.75
C PRO A 149 20.46 5.76 -2.04
N TYR A 150 20.30 5.09 -3.19
CA TYR A 150 20.03 5.76 -4.46
C TYR A 150 18.66 6.44 -4.47
N ASP A 151 17.65 5.82 -3.85
CA ASP A 151 16.31 6.41 -3.75
C ASP A 151 16.33 7.71 -2.94
N LEU A 152 17.24 7.85 -1.98
CA LEU A 152 17.40 9.08 -1.19
C LEU A 152 17.90 10.25 -2.05
N LEU A 153 18.76 10.01 -3.04
CA LEU A 153 19.23 11.06 -3.96
C LEU A 153 18.06 11.59 -4.80
N PHE A 154 17.18 10.70 -5.24
CA PHE A 154 15.97 11.09 -5.95
C PHE A 154 14.98 11.84 -5.04
N ALA A 155 14.82 11.38 -3.80
CA ALA A 155 14.02 12.07 -2.79
C ALA A 155 14.52 13.49 -2.52
N GLU A 156 15.83 13.68 -2.36
CA GLU A 156 16.43 15.00 -2.19
C GLU A 156 16.21 15.92 -3.39
N PHE A 157 16.22 15.37 -4.60
CA PHE A 157 15.90 16.13 -5.81
C PHE A 157 14.44 16.59 -5.79
N LEU A 158 13.50 15.71 -5.45
CA LEU A 158 12.08 16.06 -5.38
C LEU A 158 11.76 17.12 -4.30
N CYS A 159 12.46 17.08 -3.17
CA CYS A 159 12.29 18.07 -2.11
C CYS A 159 12.78 19.49 -2.47
N LYS A 160 13.52 19.65 -3.58
CA LYS A 160 14.07 20.95 -4.03
C LYS A 160 13.22 21.62 -5.12
N GLN A 161 12.18 20.96 -5.57
CA GLN A 161 11.21 21.49 -6.54
C GLN A 161 10.02 22.14 -5.84
#